data_ea1fae91d24ab86e8247af6cbeba2dda
#
_entry.id   ea1fae91d24ab86e8247af6cbeba2dda
#
_cell.length_a   1.000
_cell.length_b   1.000
_cell.length_c   1.000
_cell.angle_alpha   90.00
_cell.angle_beta   90.00
_cell.angle_gamma   90.00
#
_symmetry.space_group_name_H-M   'P 1'
#
loop_
_entity.id
_entity.type
_entity.pdbx_description
1 polymer ?
#
loop_
_entity_poly.entity_id
_entity_poly.type
_entity_poly.pdbx_seq_one_letter_code
_entity_poly.pdbx_strand_id
1 'polypeptide(L)'
;FQGLRLTSASRAVVFLYTAPFFVALGSYQVLGERLGSTQWLGLAISFAGVALAIGVPQANVDSHVLLGDLMIVAGAGLWAATTLVAKGTSLRFAAPEKALGYQVATSIPILGAAAYLFGETITHTPSPLSIGLMAFQAIWVVGT
;
A
#
# COMPACT_ATOMS: atom_id res chain seq x y z
N PHE A 1 4.57 4.24 -7.55
CA PHE A 1 5.86 3.80 -8.15
C PHE A 1 6.90 4.92 -8.23
N GLN A 2 6.50 6.20 -8.36
CA GLN A 2 7.46 7.33 -8.39
C GLN A 2 8.27 7.43 -7.09
N GLY A 3 7.66 7.23 -5.93
CA GLY A 3 8.36 7.22 -4.65
C GLY A 3 9.46 6.15 -4.55
N LEU A 4 9.25 4.98 -5.16
CA LEU A 4 10.24 3.90 -5.19
C LEU A 4 11.48 4.21 -6.06
N ARG A 5 11.38 5.15 -6.99
CA ARG A 5 12.52 5.62 -7.78
C ARG A 5 13.40 6.61 -7.01
N LEU A 6 12.81 7.28 -6.02
CA LEU A 6 13.47 8.34 -5.25
C LEU A 6 14.03 7.86 -3.92
N THR A 7 13.60 6.68 -3.43
CA THR A 7 14.09 6.08 -2.19
C THR A 7 14.46 4.61 -2.38
N SER A 8 15.19 4.04 -1.42
CA SER A 8 15.53 2.61 -1.49
C SER A 8 14.30 1.75 -1.21
N ALA A 9 14.25 0.56 -1.83
CA ALA A 9 13.15 -0.39 -1.64
C ALA A 9 12.92 -0.73 -0.15
N SER A 10 13.98 -0.83 0.63
CA SER A 10 13.93 -1.10 2.07
C SER A 10 13.21 0.02 2.83
N ARG A 11 13.54 1.28 2.54
CA ARG A 11 12.87 2.44 3.15
C ARG A 11 11.40 2.49 2.76
N ALA A 12 11.11 2.23 1.48
CA ALA A 12 9.75 2.21 0.97
C ALA A 12 8.86 1.21 1.72
N VAL A 13 9.39 0.02 2.01
CA VAL A 13 8.67 -1.01 2.77
C VAL A 13 8.38 -0.55 4.19
N VAL A 14 9.36 0.04 4.91
CA VAL A 14 9.14 0.57 6.27
C VAL A 14 8.02 1.61 6.28
N PHE A 15 8.06 2.57 5.34
CA PHE A 15 7.04 3.61 5.27
C PHE A 15 5.66 3.07 4.85
N LEU A 16 5.62 2.05 3.99
CA LEU A 16 4.36 1.40 3.63
C LEU A 16 3.71 0.70 4.84
N TYR A 17 4.50 0.13 5.74
CA TYR A 17 4.00 -0.47 6.98
C TYR A 17 3.47 0.56 7.99
N THR A 18 3.50 1.85 7.69
CA THR A 18 2.75 2.86 8.46
C THR A 18 1.25 2.83 8.15
N ALA A 19 0.82 2.21 7.05
CA ALA A 19 -0.59 2.12 6.66
C ALA A 19 -1.52 1.58 7.77
N PRO A 20 -1.17 0.52 8.53
CA PRO A 20 -2.00 0.03 9.64
C PRO A 20 -2.24 1.08 10.72
N PHE A 21 -1.26 1.98 10.97
CA PHE A 21 -1.44 3.09 11.93
C PHE A 21 -2.48 4.09 11.43
N PHE A 22 -2.46 4.44 10.14
CA PHE A 22 -3.48 5.31 9.54
C PHE A 22 -4.87 4.66 9.58
N VAL A 23 -4.96 3.34 9.34
CA VAL A 23 -6.22 2.60 9.47
C VAL A 23 -6.69 2.62 10.92
N ALA A 24 -5.82 2.37 11.89
CA ALA A 24 -6.14 2.37 13.30
C ALA A 24 -6.64 3.74 13.77
N LEU A 25 -5.92 4.80 13.41
CA LEU A 25 -6.28 6.18 13.74
C LEU A 25 -7.60 6.60 13.08
N GLY A 26 -7.74 6.28 11.79
CA GLY A 26 -8.95 6.58 11.04
C GLY A 26 -10.17 5.79 11.53
N SER A 27 -10.01 4.52 11.89
CA SER A 27 -11.09 3.73 12.51
C SER A 27 -11.56 4.37 13.83
N TYR A 28 -10.64 4.86 14.63
CA TYR A 28 -11.00 5.56 15.86
C TYR A 28 -11.76 6.88 15.59
N GLN A 29 -11.27 7.69 14.65
CA GLN A 29 -11.85 9.02 14.38
C GLN A 29 -13.14 8.98 13.57
N VAL A 30 -13.22 8.09 12.57
CA VAL A 30 -14.32 8.07 11.60
C VAL A 30 -15.41 7.04 11.96
N LEU A 31 -14.98 5.86 12.43
CA LEU A 31 -15.89 4.77 12.76
C LEU A 31 -16.20 4.67 14.27
N GLY A 32 -15.50 5.44 15.12
CA GLY A 32 -15.67 5.37 16.57
C GLY A 32 -15.16 4.06 17.19
N GLU A 33 -14.42 3.25 16.43
CA GLU A 33 -13.87 1.98 16.90
C GLU A 33 -12.71 2.27 17.86
N ARG A 34 -12.80 1.79 19.10
CA ARG A 34 -11.73 1.92 20.08
C ARG A 34 -10.82 0.69 20.01
N LEU A 35 -9.57 0.92 19.64
CA LEU A 35 -8.54 -0.11 19.75
C LEU A 35 -8.16 -0.31 21.22
N GLY A 36 -8.14 -1.55 21.66
CA GLY A 36 -7.63 -1.92 22.98
C GLY A 36 -6.11 -1.74 23.06
N SER A 37 -5.59 -1.60 24.28
CA SER A 37 -4.16 -1.45 24.53
C SER A 37 -3.33 -2.58 23.93
N THR A 38 -3.86 -3.81 23.92
CA THR A 38 -3.19 -4.98 23.33
C THR A 38 -3.02 -4.85 21.82
N GLN A 39 -4.00 -4.25 21.14
CA GLN A 39 -3.93 -4.03 19.68
C GLN A 39 -2.91 -2.94 19.34
N TRP A 40 -2.85 -1.88 20.13
CA TRP A 40 -1.82 -0.85 20.00
C TRP A 40 -0.42 -1.41 20.23
N LEU A 41 -0.26 -2.27 21.26
CA LEU A 41 1.00 -2.92 21.54
C LEU A 41 1.42 -3.86 20.40
N GLY A 42 0.50 -4.67 19.88
CA GLY A 42 0.75 -5.53 18.72
C GLY A 42 1.19 -4.74 17.48
N LEU A 43 0.53 -3.62 17.21
CA LEU A 43 0.86 -2.72 16.11
C LEU A 43 2.26 -2.12 16.28
N ALA A 44 2.60 -1.65 17.48
CA ALA A 44 3.92 -1.10 17.79
C ALA A 44 5.03 -2.16 17.65
N ILE A 45 4.82 -3.37 18.16
CA ILE A 45 5.78 -4.49 18.04
C ILE A 45 5.98 -4.86 16.57
N SER A 46 4.91 -4.96 15.78
CA SER A 46 4.99 -5.27 14.36
C SER A 46 5.82 -4.23 13.61
N PHE A 47 5.56 -2.95 13.87
CA PHE A 47 6.33 -1.87 13.23
C PHE A 47 7.80 -1.88 13.65
N ALA A 48 8.08 -2.07 14.94
CA ALA A 48 9.43 -2.18 15.45
C ALA A 48 10.17 -3.38 14.83
N GLY A 49 9.50 -4.53 14.70
CA GLY A 49 10.05 -5.72 14.04
C GLY A 49 10.45 -5.46 12.59
N VAL A 50 9.59 -4.81 11.82
CA VAL A 50 9.90 -4.45 10.43
C VAL A 50 11.04 -3.44 10.36
N ALA A 51 11.03 -2.40 11.21
CA ALA A 51 12.09 -1.40 11.26
C ALA A 51 13.46 -2.02 11.61
N LEU A 52 13.48 -2.97 12.55
CA LEU A 52 14.71 -3.71 12.91
C LEU A 52 15.18 -4.64 11.79
N ALA A 53 14.26 -5.34 11.13
CA ALA A 53 14.61 -6.28 10.07
C ALA A 53 15.20 -5.60 8.83
N ILE A 54 14.75 -4.39 8.51
CA ILE A 54 15.19 -3.64 7.33
C ILE A 54 16.38 -2.72 7.66
N GLY A 55 16.58 -2.44 8.94
CA GLY A 55 17.61 -1.52 9.44
C GLY A 55 17.17 -0.06 9.47
N VAL A 56 17.86 0.72 10.27
CA VAL A 56 17.58 2.16 10.40
C VAL A 56 18.00 2.86 9.12
N PRO A 57 17.12 3.65 8.49
CA PRO A 57 17.48 4.44 7.33
C PRO A 57 18.66 5.34 7.65
N GLN A 58 19.70 5.33 6.79
CA GLN A 58 20.88 6.14 7.02
C GLN A 58 20.52 7.63 7.06
N ALA A 59 21.17 8.37 7.97
CA ALA A 59 20.83 9.75 8.30
C ALA A 59 21.13 10.80 7.21
N ASN A 60 21.90 10.44 6.17
CA ASN A 60 22.18 11.32 5.04
C ASN A 60 21.08 11.22 4.01
N VAL A 61 20.00 11.97 4.25
CA VAL A 61 18.82 11.98 3.39
C VAL A 61 18.91 13.16 2.44
N ASP A 62 19.13 12.87 1.17
CA ASP A 62 18.99 13.86 0.10
C ASP A 62 17.54 14.31 -0.01
N SER A 63 17.28 15.56 -0.41
CA SER A 63 15.92 16.10 -0.57
C SER A 63 15.02 15.28 -1.49
N HIS A 64 15.62 14.65 -2.51
CA HIS A 64 14.90 13.73 -3.40
C HIS A 64 14.42 12.45 -2.69
N VAL A 65 15.23 11.92 -1.79
CA VAL A 65 14.87 10.74 -0.99
C VAL A 65 13.75 11.07 -0.02
N LEU A 66 13.79 12.25 0.62
CA LEU A 66 12.74 12.72 1.51
C LEU A 66 11.40 12.86 0.76
N LEU A 67 11.43 13.40 -0.45
CA LEU A 67 10.24 13.49 -1.30
C LEU A 67 9.67 12.09 -1.62
N GLY A 68 10.54 11.13 -1.94
CA GLY A 68 10.14 9.73 -2.17
C GLY A 68 9.48 9.10 -0.94
N ASP A 69 10.05 9.31 0.24
CA ASP A 69 9.50 8.82 1.51
C ASP A 69 8.12 9.43 1.79
N LEU A 70 7.96 10.74 1.60
CA LEU A 70 6.68 11.44 1.75
C LEU A 70 5.61 10.91 0.78
N MET A 71 5.98 10.63 -0.47
CA MET A 71 5.07 10.05 -1.45
C MET A 71 4.60 8.64 -1.04
N ILE A 72 5.48 7.85 -0.42
CA ILE A 72 5.12 6.51 0.06
C ILE A 72 4.20 6.60 1.28
N VAL A 73 4.48 7.49 2.22
CA VAL A 73 3.61 7.74 3.38
C VAL A 73 2.23 8.24 2.93
N ALA A 74 2.18 9.15 1.96
CA ALA A 74 0.93 9.60 1.36
C ALA A 74 0.17 8.44 0.70
N GLY A 75 0.86 7.57 -0.03
CA GLY A 75 0.30 6.34 -0.59
C GLY A 75 -0.26 5.39 0.47
N ALA A 76 0.46 5.21 1.59
CA ALA A 76 0.01 4.43 2.73
C ALA A 76 -1.27 5.04 3.36
N GLY A 77 -1.34 6.36 3.47
CA GLY A 77 -2.53 7.08 3.93
C GLY A 77 -3.73 6.91 2.98
N LEU A 78 -3.52 6.99 1.68
CA LEU A 78 -4.55 6.75 0.67
C LEU A 78 -5.06 5.31 0.72
N TRP A 79 -4.17 4.34 0.89
CA TRP A 79 -4.57 2.95 1.08
C TRP A 79 -5.39 2.76 2.35
N ALA A 80 -4.97 3.37 3.45
CA ALA A 80 -5.75 3.37 4.69
C ALA A 80 -7.14 3.99 4.49
N ALA A 81 -7.24 5.09 3.73
CA ALA A 81 -8.52 5.72 3.42
C ALA A 81 -9.44 4.78 2.63
N THR A 82 -8.94 4.06 1.63
CA THR A 82 -9.75 3.06 0.90
C THR A 82 -10.24 1.95 1.82
N THR A 83 -9.41 1.48 2.74
CA THR A 83 -9.77 0.49 3.76
C THR A 83 -10.87 1.00 4.69
N LEU A 84 -10.76 2.26 5.14
CA LEU A 84 -11.77 2.89 6.00
C LEU A 84 -13.10 3.09 5.29
N VAL A 85 -13.08 3.49 4.02
CA VAL A 85 -14.29 3.59 3.18
C VAL A 85 -14.94 2.21 3.03
N ALA A 86 -14.17 1.17 2.76
CA ALA A 86 -14.69 -0.18 2.67
C ALA A 86 -15.32 -0.66 4.00
N LYS A 87 -14.67 -0.38 5.13
CA LYS A 87 -15.20 -0.71 6.48
C LYS A 87 -16.44 0.11 6.86
N GLY A 88 -16.48 1.39 6.52
CA GLY A 88 -17.52 2.34 6.89
C GLY A 88 -18.77 2.29 6.00
N THR A 89 -18.72 1.57 4.88
CA THR A 89 -19.81 1.49 3.91
C THR A 89 -20.43 0.08 3.87
N SER A 90 -21.49 -0.08 3.08
CA SER A 90 -22.10 -1.38 2.82
C SER A 90 -21.16 -2.39 2.16
N LEU A 91 -20.00 -1.93 1.66
CA LEU A 91 -18.97 -2.81 1.10
C LEU A 91 -18.42 -3.82 2.11
N ARG A 92 -18.49 -3.53 3.42
CA ARG A 92 -18.11 -4.50 4.47
C ARG A 92 -18.94 -5.79 4.47
N PHE A 93 -20.16 -5.73 3.90
CA PHE A 93 -21.06 -6.88 3.78
C PHE A 93 -21.02 -7.51 2.38
N ALA A 94 -20.29 -6.90 1.44
CA ALA A 94 -20.11 -7.46 0.11
C ALA A 94 -19.17 -8.67 0.17
N ALA A 95 -19.45 -9.66 -0.67
CA ALA A 95 -18.53 -10.77 -0.83
C ALA A 95 -17.16 -10.24 -1.30
N PRO A 96 -16.03 -10.75 -0.75
CA PRO A 96 -14.69 -10.27 -1.08
C PRO A 96 -14.40 -10.20 -2.57
N GLU A 97 -14.93 -11.15 -3.34
CA GLU A 97 -14.76 -11.23 -4.79
C GLU A 97 -15.40 -10.02 -5.51
N LYS A 98 -16.57 -9.57 -5.03
CA LYS A 98 -17.24 -8.38 -5.58
C LYS A 98 -16.45 -7.12 -5.26
N ALA A 99 -15.95 -6.99 -4.04
CA ALA A 99 -15.13 -5.85 -3.63
C ALA A 99 -13.84 -5.76 -4.47
N LEU A 100 -13.15 -6.89 -4.66
CA LEU A 100 -11.98 -6.98 -5.54
C LEU A 100 -12.34 -6.67 -7.00
N GLY A 101 -13.44 -7.20 -7.51
CA GLY A 101 -13.90 -6.94 -8.87
C GLY A 101 -14.11 -5.44 -9.13
N TYR A 102 -14.78 -4.74 -8.23
CA TYR A 102 -14.96 -3.29 -8.35
C TYR A 102 -13.64 -2.53 -8.24
N GLN A 103 -12.76 -2.93 -7.33
CA GLN A 103 -11.46 -2.31 -7.15
C GLN A 103 -10.60 -2.44 -8.42
N VAL A 104 -10.53 -3.62 -9.03
CA VAL A 104 -9.81 -3.85 -10.27
C VAL A 104 -10.45 -3.07 -11.42
N ALA A 105 -11.78 -3.15 -11.57
CA ALA A 105 -12.50 -2.45 -12.63
C ALA A 105 -12.31 -0.93 -12.60
N THR A 106 -12.23 -0.33 -11.41
CA THR A 106 -11.96 1.11 -11.27
C THR A 106 -10.48 1.45 -11.41
N SER A 107 -9.58 0.56 -11.00
CA SER A 107 -8.13 0.81 -11.07
C SER A 107 -7.59 0.79 -12.49
N ILE A 108 -8.11 -0.08 -13.36
CA ILE A 108 -7.64 -0.21 -14.75
C ILE A 108 -7.72 1.12 -15.52
N PRO A 109 -8.88 1.80 -15.61
CA PRO A 109 -8.97 3.05 -16.34
C PRO A 109 -8.16 4.18 -15.69
N ILE A 110 -8.10 4.22 -14.35
CA ILE A 110 -7.33 5.25 -13.64
C ILE A 110 -5.83 5.06 -13.89
N LEU A 111 -5.32 3.85 -13.77
CA LEU A 111 -3.91 3.55 -14.03
C LEU A 111 -3.56 3.74 -15.52
N GLY A 112 -4.46 3.37 -16.42
CA GLY A 112 -4.28 3.60 -17.86
C GLY A 112 -4.20 5.09 -18.18
N ALA A 113 -5.09 5.90 -17.63
CA ALA A 113 -5.06 7.34 -17.79
C ALA A 113 -3.79 7.96 -17.17
N ALA A 114 -3.40 7.51 -15.99
CA ALA A 114 -2.18 7.97 -15.36
C ALA A 114 -0.93 7.60 -16.17
N ALA A 115 -0.82 6.38 -16.68
CA ALA A 115 0.29 5.95 -17.53
C ALA A 115 0.37 6.82 -18.81
N TYR A 116 -0.76 7.11 -19.41
CA TYR A 116 -0.83 8.00 -20.58
C TYR A 116 -0.39 9.43 -20.26
N LEU A 117 -0.88 10.01 -19.15
CA LEU A 117 -0.54 11.37 -18.74
C LEU A 117 0.93 11.53 -18.34
N PHE A 118 1.52 10.51 -17.72
CA PHE A 118 2.93 10.51 -17.34
C PHE A 118 3.87 10.05 -18.46
N GLY A 119 3.34 9.75 -19.65
CA GLY A 119 4.13 9.31 -20.80
C GLY A 119 4.87 7.99 -20.55
N GLU A 120 4.35 7.15 -19.65
CA GLU A 120 4.95 5.84 -19.39
C GLU A 120 4.65 4.90 -20.55
N THR A 121 5.69 4.53 -21.28
CA THR A 121 5.63 3.53 -22.34
C THR A 121 6.24 2.22 -21.86
N ILE A 122 5.67 1.11 -22.32
CA ILE A 122 6.25 -0.22 -22.07
C ILE A 122 7.53 -0.33 -22.89
N THR A 123 8.66 0.07 -22.29
CA THR A 123 9.97 0.04 -22.92
C THR A 123 10.60 -1.35 -22.96
N HIS A 124 10.16 -2.26 -22.11
CA HIS A 124 10.63 -3.64 -22.09
C HIS A 124 9.44 -4.61 -22.01
N THR A 125 9.44 -5.60 -22.89
CA THR A 125 8.52 -6.74 -22.75
C THR A 125 8.82 -7.46 -21.45
N PRO A 126 7.80 -7.76 -20.62
CA PRO A 126 8.01 -8.50 -19.37
C PRO A 126 8.67 -9.84 -19.68
N SER A 127 9.64 -10.23 -18.86
CA SER A 127 10.25 -11.55 -19.01
C SER A 127 9.21 -12.68 -18.80
N PRO A 128 9.36 -13.85 -19.41
CA PRO A 128 8.46 -14.98 -19.18
C PRO A 128 8.32 -15.34 -17.69
N LEU A 129 9.39 -15.16 -16.92
CA LEU A 129 9.39 -15.35 -15.47
C LEU A 129 8.49 -14.33 -14.77
N SER A 130 8.55 -13.05 -15.17
CA SER A 130 7.70 -12.00 -14.60
C SER A 130 6.22 -12.26 -14.89
N ILE A 131 5.91 -12.69 -16.12
CA ILE A 131 4.54 -13.07 -16.50
C ILE A 131 4.07 -14.28 -15.68
N GLY A 132 4.92 -15.30 -15.52
CA GLY A 132 4.62 -16.47 -14.70
C GLY A 132 4.36 -16.15 -13.23
N LEU A 133 5.17 -15.26 -12.63
CA LEU A 133 4.99 -14.80 -11.25
C LEU A 133 3.70 -13.97 -11.10
N MET A 134 3.39 -13.10 -12.05
CA MET A 134 2.14 -12.33 -12.04
C MET A 134 0.91 -13.26 -12.18
N ALA A 135 0.97 -14.25 -13.06
CA ALA A 135 -0.10 -15.23 -13.21
C ALA A 135 -0.26 -16.08 -11.95
N PHE A 136 0.84 -16.53 -11.35
CA PHE A 136 0.82 -17.24 -10.07
C PHE A 136 0.18 -16.39 -8.97
N GLN A 137 0.58 -15.14 -8.85
CA GLN A 137 0.01 -14.22 -7.85
C GLN A 137 -1.48 -13.96 -8.08
N ALA A 138 -1.90 -13.78 -9.34
CA ALA A 138 -3.30 -13.58 -9.68
C ALA A 138 -4.18 -14.81 -9.38
N ILE A 139 -3.69 -16.00 -9.68
CA ILE A 139 -4.47 -17.23 -9.52
C ILE A 139 -4.43 -17.73 -8.08
N TRP A 140 -3.26 -17.74 -7.46
CA TRP A 140 -3.06 -18.33 -6.14
C TRP A 140 -3.37 -17.40 -4.98
N VAL A 141 -2.97 -16.12 -5.07
CA VAL A 141 -3.12 -15.16 -3.96
C VAL A 141 -4.48 -14.46 -3.99
N VAL A 142 -5.02 -14.21 -5.18
CA VAL A 142 -6.29 -13.47 -5.34
C VAL A 142 -7.46 -14.40 -5.60
N GLY A 143 -7.22 -15.59 -6.18
CA GLY A 143 -8.26 -16.54 -6.59
C GLY A 143 -8.61 -17.61 -5.54
N THR A 144 -7.88 -17.67 -4.40
CA THR A 144 -8.18 -18.56 -3.25
C THR A 144 -8.69 -17.77 -2.07
#